data_6df228522cdb427f775b8058f4a10a29
#
_entry.id   6df228522cdb427f775b8058f4a10a29
#
_cell.length_a   1.000
_cell.length_b   1.000
_cell.length_c   1.000
_cell.angle_alpha   90.00
_cell.angle_beta   90.00
_cell.angle_gamma   90.00
#
_symmetry.space_group_name_H-M   'P 1'
#
loop_
_entity.id
_entity.type
_entity.pdbx_description
1 polymer ?
#
loop_
_entity_poly.entity_id
_entity_poly.type
_entity_poly.pdbx_seq_one_letter_code
_entity_poly.pdbx_strand_id
1 'polypeptide(L)'
;MRLRHIAVLGSTGSIGRQALDVVRQHPDKFQVDLLTANNNSQRLIEQALEFRPAAVVICNEEKYQEVADALQPHDINVFAGMDSVCALAAATDIDIVLTALVGFSGLRPTVAAIKAGKIIALANKETLVAGGSVIMALAKKYHAPILPVDSEHSAIFQCLLGAGDNPLTRIHLTASGGPFRTWDKDRIAKATRVEALHHPQWTMGAKITIDSATMMNKGFEMIEAKWLFDTEPDKINVVVHPQSIIHSMVEFADGAVIAQMGHPDMREPIQLALSFPERLTLTNKKLDFTELGALTFEKPDMDRFPCLGLAFEAIRRGGNIPCAMNAANEAAVAAFL
;
A
#
# COMPACT_ATOMS: atom_id res chain seq x y z
N MET A 1 22.92 1.38 9.34
CA MET A 1 21.78 2.34 9.36
C MET A 1 21.66 2.94 10.76
N ARG A 2 21.44 4.26 10.90
CA ARG A 2 21.07 4.88 12.18
C ARG A 2 19.68 4.39 12.61
N LEU A 3 19.35 4.52 13.90
CA LEU A 3 17.97 4.33 14.39
C LEU A 3 17.03 5.27 13.64
N ARG A 4 15.91 4.76 13.13
CA ARG A 4 14.88 5.54 12.42
C ARG A 4 13.62 5.63 13.25
N HIS A 5 13.09 6.83 13.35
CA HIS A 5 11.85 7.17 14.05
C HIS A 5 10.65 7.07 13.11
N ILE A 6 9.69 6.23 13.46
CA ILE A 6 8.60 5.83 12.55
C ILE A 6 7.24 6.23 13.10
N ALA A 7 6.41 6.83 12.25
CA ALA A 7 4.97 6.92 12.43
C ALA A 7 4.25 5.82 11.63
N VAL A 8 3.40 5.04 12.28
CA VAL A 8 2.56 4.01 11.63
C VAL A 8 1.12 4.48 11.62
N LEU A 9 0.66 5.02 10.51
CA LEU A 9 -0.71 5.48 10.33
C LEU A 9 -1.60 4.30 9.92
N GLY A 10 -2.56 3.92 10.79
CA GLY A 10 -3.38 2.74 10.62
C GLY A 10 -2.71 1.46 11.14
N SER A 11 -2.07 1.53 12.30
CA SER A 11 -1.28 0.45 12.92
C SER A 11 -2.07 -0.84 13.19
N THR A 12 -3.37 -0.74 13.42
CA THR A 12 -4.24 -1.89 13.71
C THR A 12 -4.71 -2.65 12.48
N GLY A 13 -4.50 -2.09 11.27
CA GLY A 13 -4.81 -2.71 9.98
C GLY A 13 -3.80 -3.80 9.57
N SER A 14 -4.06 -4.45 8.43
CA SER A 14 -3.20 -5.54 7.94
C SER A 14 -1.75 -5.10 7.71
N ILE A 15 -1.53 -3.98 7.01
CA ILE A 15 -0.19 -3.44 6.73
C ILE A 15 0.46 -2.92 8.01
N GLY A 16 -0.27 -2.18 8.86
CA GLY A 16 0.27 -1.67 10.11
C GLY A 16 0.77 -2.77 11.05
N ARG A 17 0.02 -3.87 11.18
CA ARG A 17 0.45 -5.02 11.98
C ARG A 17 1.71 -5.69 11.43
N GLN A 18 1.81 -5.84 10.11
CA GLN A 18 3.00 -6.41 9.47
C GLN A 18 4.21 -5.46 9.58
N ALA A 19 3.98 -4.14 9.56
CA ALA A 19 5.03 -3.18 9.82
C ALA A 19 5.57 -3.27 11.26
N LEU A 20 4.68 -3.43 12.24
CA LEU A 20 5.08 -3.65 13.62
C LEU A 20 5.81 -4.99 13.82
N ASP A 21 5.46 -6.03 13.04
CA ASP A 21 6.22 -7.29 13.03
C ASP A 21 7.65 -7.09 12.48
N VAL A 22 7.82 -6.29 11.43
CA VAL A 22 9.15 -5.89 10.93
C VAL A 22 9.95 -5.13 11.98
N VAL A 23 9.32 -4.16 12.66
CA VAL A 23 9.96 -3.38 13.74
C VAL A 23 10.39 -4.29 14.88
N ARG A 24 9.56 -5.24 15.28
CA ARG A 24 9.86 -6.22 16.36
C ARG A 24 11.08 -7.08 16.03
N GLN A 25 11.31 -7.40 14.75
CA GLN A 25 12.49 -8.14 14.30
C GLN A 25 13.76 -7.29 14.29
N HIS A 26 13.64 -5.95 14.31
CA HIS A 26 14.78 -5.02 14.20
C HIS A 26 14.68 -3.84 15.19
N PRO A 27 14.63 -4.11 16.51
CA PRO A 27 14.46 -3.07 17.52
C PRO A 27 15.67 -2.11 17.61
N ASP A 28 16.84 -2.52 17.09
CA ASP A 28 18.04 -1.70 17.00
C ASP A 28 18.05 -0.74 15.80
N LYS A 29 17.11 -0.88 14.87
CA LYS A 29 16.99 -0.09 13.65
C LYS A 29 15.80 0.85 13.65
N PHE A 30 14.74 0.50 14.38
CA PHE A 30 13.47 1.21 14.33
C PHE A 30 12.91 1.53 15.70
N GLN A 31 12.49 2.79 15.89
CA GLN A 31 11.71 3.28 17.02
C GLN A 31 10.35 3.72 16.51
N VAL A 32 9.29 3.19 17.12
CA VAL A 32 7.93 3.66 16.84
C VAL A 32 7.62 4.84 17.74
N ASP A 33 7.36 6.01 17.16
CA ASP A 33 7.02 7.22 17.91
C ASP A 33 5.54 7.58 17.84
N LEU A 34 4.86 7.14 16.78
CA LEU A 34 3.43 7.39 16.60
C LEU A 34 2.71 6.15 16.09
N LEU A 35 1.63 5.78 16.77
CA LEU A 35 0.66 4.79 16.29
C LEU A 35 -0.71 5.45 16.12
N THR A 36 -1.44 5.09 15.06
CA THR A 36 -2.80 5.57 14.89
C THR A 36 -3.77 4.45 14.54
N ALA A 37 -5.01 4.58 15.00
CA ALA A 37 -6.12 3.70 14.64
C ALA A 37 -7.40 4.51 14.42
N ASN A 38 -8.37 3.94 13.70
CA ASN A 38 -9.68 4.57 13.56
C ASN A 38 -10.60 4.22 14.74
N ASN A 39 -11.04 2.95 14.83
CA ASN A 39 -12.02 2.49 15.82
C ASN A 39 -11.48 1.42 16.79
N ASN A 40 -10.36 0.78 16.46
CA ASN A 40 -9.87 -0.37 17.22
C ASN A 40 -8.98 0.08 18.39
N SER A 41 -9.64 0.62 19.45
CA SER A 41 -8.99 1.11 20.67
C SER A 41 -8.22 0.01 21.37
N GLN A 42 -8.80 -1.17 21.54
CA GLN A 42 -8.16 -2.28 22.24
C GLN A 42 -6.83 -2.67 21.61
N ARG A 43 -6.80 -2.86 20.27
CA ARG A 43 -5.57 -3.21 19.56
C ARG A 43 -4.55 -2.08 19.60
N LEU A 44 -5.00 -0.81 19.54
CA LEU A 44 -4.12 0.34 19.66
C LEU A 44 -3.44 0.39 21.03
N ILE A 45 -4.18 0.12 22.11
CA ILE A 45 -3.66 0.05 23.47
C ILE A 45 -2.62 -1.07 23.60
N GLU A 46 -2.92 -2.28 23.12
CA GLU A 46 -1.98 -3.42 23.12
C GLU A 46 -0.66 -3.05 22.42
N GLN A 47 -0.75 -2.46 21.23
CA GLN A 47 0.40 -2.01 20.46
C GLN A 47 1.18 -0.91 21.16
N ALA A 48 0.50 0.07 21.76
CA ALA A 48 1.13 1.15 22.50
C ALA A 48 1.90 0.64 23.74
N LEU A 49 1.35 -0.32 24.46
CA LEU A 49 2.02 -0.95 25.62
C LEU A 49 3.26 -1.76 25.22
N GLU A 50 3.23 -2.37 24.04
CA GLU A 50 4.35 -3.14 23.52
C GLU A 50 5.47 -2.24 22.98
N PHE A 51 5.14 -1.29 22.08
CA PHE A 51 6.13 -0.50 21.35
C PHE A 51 6.52 0.81 22.02
N ARG A 52 5.79 1.22 23.07
CA ARG A 52 6.06 2.44 23.86
C ARG A 52 6.28 3.68 22.98
N PRO A 53 5.33 4.03 22.10
CA PRO A 53 5.44 5.24 21.31
C PRO A 53 5.33 6.50 22.17
N ALA A 54 5.86 7.61 21.68
CA ALA A 54 5.69 8.92 22.31
C ALA A 54 4.21 9.36 22.30
N ALA A 55 3.46 8.97 21.26
CA ALA A 55 2.05 9.31 21.12
C ALA A 55 1.24 8.24 20.39
N VAL A 56 -0.07 8.22 20.69
CA VAL A 56 -1.07 7.51 19.91
C VAL A 56 -2.21 8.43 19.51
N VAL A 57 -2.85 8.14 18.36
CA VAL A 57 -4.07 8.83 17.94
C VAL A 57 -5.17 7.82 17.65
N ILE A 58 -6.33 8.02 18.29
CA ILE A 58 -7.57 7.33 17.93
C ILE A 58 -8.45 8.30 17.12
N CYS A 59 -8.76 7.97 15.85
CA CYS A 59 -9.52 8.90 15.01
C CYS A 59 -10.98 9.03 15.43
N ASN A 60 -11.60 7.96 15.94
CA ASN A 60 -12.91 8.01 16.55
C ASN A 60 -12.82 8.66 17.94
N GLU A 61 -13.30 9.89 18.05
CA GLU A 61 -13.23 10.70 19.26
C GLU A 61 -14.03 10.08 20.43
N GLU A 62 -15.06 9.29 20.15
CA GLU A 62 -15.83 8.58 21.19
C GLU A 62 -14.97 7.54 21.94
N LYS A 63 -13.87 7.08 21.32
CA LYS A 63 -12.92 6.12 21.90
C LYS A 63 -11.75 6.77 22.64
N TYR A 64 -11.69 8.11 22.66
CA TYR A 64 -10.57 8.83 23.27
C TYR A 64 -10.39 8.47 24.75
N GLN A 65 -11.46 8.55 25.55
CA GLN A 65 -11.36 8.34 27.00
C GLN A 65 -10.89 6.92 27.34
N GLU A 66 -11.41 5.91 26.65
CA GLU A 66 -10.99 4.50 26.81
C GLU A 66 -9.48 4.33 26.60
N VAL A 67 -8.94 4.95 25.55
CA VAL A 67 -7.51 4.86 25.23
C VAL A 67 -6.68 5.69 26.22
N ALA A 68 -7.13 6.88 26.57
CA ALA A 68 -6.44 7.77 27.51
C ALA A 68 -6.30 7.15 28.88
N ASP A 69 -7.39 6.61 29.46
CA ASP A 69 -7.38 5.96 30.77
C ASP A 69 -6.44 4.76 30.83
N ALA A 70 -6.35 4.00 29.71
CA ALA A 70 -5.48 2.84 29.63
C ALA A 70 -4.00 3.20 29.50
N LEU A 71 -3.64 4.31 28.85
CA LEU A 71 -2.27 4.64 28.50
C LEU A 71 -1.64 5.72 29.39
N GLN A 72 -2.44 6.54 30.09
CA GLN A 72 -1.97 7.54 31.03
C GLN A 72 -0.97 7.00 32.08
N PRO A 73 -1.20 5.80 32.70
CA PRO A 73 -0.27 5.25 33.69
C PRO A 73 1.09 4.86 33.09
N HIS A 74 1.24 4.90 31.78
CA HIS A 74 2.41 4.46 31.04
C HIS A 74 3.18 5.60 30.37
N ASP A 75 2.85 6.86 30.66
CA ASP A 75 3.47 8.08 30.09
C ASP A 75 3.39 8.15 28.55
N ILE A 76 2.33 7.59 27.95
CA ILE A 76 2.06 7.64 26.52
C ILE A 76 0.99 8.71 26.25
N ASN A 77 1.33 9.70 25.42
CA ASN A 77 0.40 10.76 25.06
C ASN A 77 -0.72 10.24 24.14
N VAL A 78 -1.97 10.58 24.47
CA VAL A 78 -3.13 10.17 23.68
C VAL A 78 -3.80 11.38 23.07
N PHE A 79 -4.09 11.30 21.77
CA PHE A 79 -4.78 12.32 20.99
C PHE A 79 -5.96 11.70 20.25
N ALA A 80 -6.88 12.54 19.76
CA ALA A 80 -8.02 12.09 18.98
C ALA A 80 -8.18 12.89 17.68
N GLY A 81 -8.90 12.30 16.73
CA GLY A 81 -9.30 12.94 15.49
C GLY A 81 -8.22 13.02 14.41
N MET A 82 -8.67 13.24 13.16
CA MET A 82 -7.80 13.26 11.98
C MET A 82 -6.82 14.47 11.98
N ASP A 83 -7.18 15.58 12.59
CA ASP A 83 -6.31 16.74 12.68
C ASP A 83 -5.07 16.45 13.54
N SER A 84 -5.24 15.67 14.62
CA SER A 84 -4.13 15.17 15.44
C SER A 84 -3.23 14.22 14.65
N VAL A 85 -3.80 13.33 13.81
CA VAL A 85 -3.01 12.47 12.91
C VAL A 85 -2.14 13.32 11.98
N CYS A 86 -2.73 14.35 11.35
CA CYS A 86 -2.00 15.22 10.44
C CYS A 86 -0.87 16.00 11.15
N ALA A 87 -1.15 16.54 12.34
CA ALA A 87 -0.18 17.31 13.10
C ALA A 87 1.01 16.45 13.56
N LEU A 88 0.73 15.27 14.13
CA LEU A 88 1.77 14.37 14.65
C LEU A 88 2.55 13.65 13.55
N ALA A 89 1.94 13.33 12.41
CA ALA A 89 2.66 12.79 11.26
C ALA A 89 3.70 13.77 10.69
N ALA A 90 3.54 15.06 10.95
CA ALA A 90 4.48 16.12 10.55
C ALA A 90 5.50 16.49 11.66
N ALA A 91 5.48 15.81 12.82
CA ALA A 91 6.36 16.13 13.94
C ALA A 91 7.86 15.99 13.58
N THR A 92 8.71 16.83 14.18
CA THR A 92 10.13 16.94 13.83
C THR A 92 10.91 15.64 14.05
N ASP A 93 10.55 14.89 15.07
CA ASP A 93 11.30 13.70 15.50
C ASP A 93 11.01 12.45 14.63
N ILE A 94 10.00 12.51 13.75
CA ILE A 94 9.69 11.42 12.84
C ILE A 94 10.55 11.50 11.59
N ASP A 95 11.20 10.41 11.22
CA ASP A 95 11.96 10.25 9.97
C ASP A 95 11.06 9.73 8.84
N ILE A 96 10.25 8.69 9.13
CA ILE A 96 9.44 7.96 8.15
C ILE A 96 7.99 7.90 8.59
N VAL A 97 7.09 8.15 7.67
CA VAL A 97 5.64 7.97 7.86
C VAL A 97 5.16 6.83 6.96
N LEU A 98 4.76 5.72 7.59
CA LEU A 98 4.07 4.63 6.90
C LEU A 98 2.57 4.97 6.82
N THR A 99 2.09 5.19 5.61
CA THR A 99 0.68 5.54 5.35
C THR A 99 -0.12 4.28 5.02
N ALA A 100 -0.65 3.60 6.05
CA ALA A 100 -1.43 2.37 5.91
C ALA A 100 -2.93 2.57 6.21
N LEU A 101 -3.43 3.77 5.98
CA LEU A 101 -4.84 4.11 6.06
C LEU A 101 -5.60 3.59 4.83
N VAL A 102 -6.90 3.39 4.95
CA VAL A 102 -7.74 2.85 3.88
C VAL A 102 -8.47 3.97 3.15
N GLY A 103 -8.50 3.90 1.81
CA GLY A 103 -9.27 4.83 1.00
C GLY A 103 -8.75 6.27 1.05
N PHE A 104 -9.62 7.23 0.81
CA PHE A 104 -9.29 8.67 0.75
C PHE A 104 -8.76 9.25 2.07
N SER A 105 -8.99 8.58 3.21
CA SER A 105 -8.57 9.07 4.54
C SER A 105 -7.04 9.25 4.68
N GLY A 106 -6.25 8.54 3.85
CA GLY A 106 -4.80 8.65 3.85
C GLY A 106 -4.25 9.94 3.23
N LEU A 107 -5.03 10.66 2.41
CA LEU A 107 -4.54 11.80 1.64
C LEU A 107 -4.06 12.96 2.52
N ARG A 108 -4.89 13.41 3.48
CA ARG A 108 -4.57 14.57 4.34
C ARG A 108 -3.29 14.37 5.16
N PRO A 109 -3.13 13.27 5.92
CA PRO A 109 -1.91 13.05 6.70
C PRO A 109 -0.67 12.83 5.82
N THR A 110 -0.82 12.22 4.64
CA THR A 110 0.29 12.10 3.68
C THR A 110 0.75 13.47 3.19
N VAL A 111 -0.17 14.39 2.87
CA VAL A 111 0.16 15.77 2.50
C VAL A 111 0.87 16.50 3.64
N ALA A 112 0.41 16.33 4.88
CA ALA A 112 1.05 16.95 6.04
C ALA A 112 2.49 16.45 6.24
N ALA A 113 2.72 15.15 6.16
CA ALA A 113 4.04 14.53 6.26
C ALA A 113 4.98 14.97 5.11
N ILE A 114 4.48 15.02 3.87
CA ILE A 114 5.24 15.52 2.72
C ILE A 114 5.69 16.97 2.92
N LYS A 115 4.78 17.85 3.36
CA LYS A 115 5.11 19.26 3.63
C LYS A 115 6.16 19.45 4.72
N ALA A 116 6.27 18.48 5.64
CA ALA A 116 7.29 18.43 6.66
C ALA A 116 8.60 17.73 6.20
N GLY A 117 8.71 17.37 4.92
CA GLY A 117 9.91 16.74 4.34
C GLY A 117 10.16 15.31 4.80
N LYS A 118 9.13 14.59 5.30
CA LYS A 118 9.27 13.22 5.78
C LYS A 118 9.42 12.23 4.64
N ILE A 119 10.12 11.12 4.89
CA ILE A 119 10.09 9.96 3.99
C ILE A 119 8.71 9.31 4.11
N ILE A 120 8.07 9.08 2.98
CA ILE A 120 6.75 8.44 2.93
C ILE A 120 6.91 6.99 2.49
N ALA A 121 6.63 6.04 3.38
CA ALA A 121 6.43 4.64 3.04
C ALA A 121 4.95 4.47 2.64
N LEU A 122 4.67 4.54 1.34
CA LEU A 122 3.31 4.66 0.81
C LEU A 122 2.66 3.28 0.62
N ALA A 123 1.70 2.94 1.46
CA ALA A 123 0.85 1.77 1.31
C ALA A 123 -0.59 2.11 0.86
N ASN A 124 -0.99 3.37 1.04
CA ASN A 124 -2.31 3.87 0.63
C ASN A 124 -2.29 4.35 -0.83
N LYS A 125 -2.62 3.46 -1.76
CA LYS A 125 -2.62 3.76 -3.20
C LYS A 125 -3.64 4.80 -3.60
N GLU A 126 -4.77 4.90 -2.87
CA GLU A 126 -5.83 5.87 -3.14
C GLU A 126 -5.32 7.32 -3.04
N THR A 127 -4.28 7.56 -2.27
CA THR A 127 -3.60 8.86 -2.22
C THR A 127 -3.10 9.31 -3.59
N LEU A 128 -2.48 8.42 -4.37
CA LEU A 128 -2.01 8.73 -5.74
C LEU A 128 -3.13 8.64 -6.77
N VAL A 129 -4.11 7.77 -6.59
CA VAL A 129 -5.29 7.70 -7.46
C VAL A 129 -6.08 9.01 -7.39
N ALA A 130 -6.35 9.51 -6.18
CA ALA A 130 -7.15 10.71 -5.97
C ALA A 130 -6.39 12.02 -6.25
N GLY A 131 -5.09 12.06 -5.95
CA GLY A 131 -4.33 13.30 -5.97
C GLY A 131 -2.91 13.21 -6.52
N GLY A 132 -2.60 12.22 -7.38
CA GLY A 132 -1.25 11.89 -7.80
C GLY A 132 -0.43 13.08 -8.32
N SER A 133 -0.99 13.90 -9.20
CA SER A 133 -0.30 15.09 -9.70
C SER A 133 0.07 16.09 -8.60
N VAL A 134 -0.83 16.28 -7.62
CA VAL A 134 -0.61 17.17 -6.48
C VAL A 134 0.43 16.59 -5.52
N ILE A 135 0.30 15.30 -5.21
CA ILE A 135 1.19 14.58 -4.30
C ILE A 135 2.62 14.58 -4.83
N MET A 136 2.82 14.20 -6.10
CA MET A 136 4.16 14.16 -6.70
C MET A 136 4.79 15.56 -6.81
N ALA A 137 4.00 16.58 -7.14
CA ALA A 137 4.46 17.97 -7.15
C ALA A 137 4.89 18.45 -5.74
N LEU A 138 4.11 18.12 -4.70
CA LEU A 138 4.46 18.43 -3.31
C LEU A 138 5.70 17.65 -2.85
N ALA A 139 5.79 16.37 -3.14
CA ALA A 139 6.93 15.52 -2.79
C ALA A 139 8.23 16.10 -3.37
N LYS A 140 8.21 16.50 -4.65
CA LYS A 140 9.34 17.19 -5.30
C LYS A 140 9.65 18.52 -4.63
N LYS A 141 8.64 19.35 -4.35
CA LYS A 141 8.81 20.69 -3.76
C LYS A 141 9.42 20.63 -2.36
N TYR A 142 9.01 19.67 -1.54
CA TYR A 142 9.44 19.54 -0.14
C TYR A 142 10.55 18.51 0.06
N HIS A 143 11.12 17.96 -1.04
CA HIS A 143 12.17 16.95 -1.01
C HIS A 143 11.80 15.74 -0.14
N ALA A 144 10.54 15.33 -0.18
CA ALA A 144 9.98 14.20 0.56
C ALA A 144 10.00 12.94 -0.31
N PRO A 145 10.93 11.98 -0.09
CA PRO A 145 10.95 10.74 -0.88
C PRO A 145 9.70 9.91 -0.63
N ILE A 146 9.12 9.35 -1.70
CA ILE A 146 8.03 8.39 -1.61
C ILE A 146 8.58 7.01 -1.97
N LEU A 147 8.54 6.08 -1.02
CA LEU A 147 8.94 4.69 -1.17
C LEU A 147 7.70 3.80 -1.23
N PRO A 148 7.52 3.00 -2.28
CA PRO A 148 6.34 2.17 -2.43
C PRO A 148 6.35 1.00 -1.45
N VAL A 149 5.20 0.74 -0.84
CA VAL A 149 4.94 -0.42 0.03
C VAL A 149 4.07 -1.45 -0.68
N ASP A 150 3.23 -1.03 -1.62
CA ASP A 150 2.49 -1.97 -2.44
C ASP A 150 3.46 -2.93 -3.16
N SER A 151 3.18 -4.25 -3.13
CA SER A 151 4.14 -5.27 -3.54
C SER A 151 4.59 -5.12 -4.99
N GLU A 152 3.67 -4.78 -5.88
CA GLU A 152 3.94 -4.59 -7.29
C GLU A 152 4.81 -3.35 -7.54
N HIS A 153 4.52 -2.24 -6.85
CA HIS A 153 5.29 -1.00 -7.00
C HIS A 153 6.66 -1.11 -6.33
N SER A 154 6.75 -1.79 -5.20
CA SER A 154 8.03 -2.14 -4.59
C SER A 154 8.87 -2.99 -5.53
N ALA A 155 8.26 -3.96 -6.24
CA ALA A 155 8.95 -4.78 -7.24
C ALA A 155 9.49 -3.94 -8.41
N ILE A 156 8.67 -3.04 -8.97
CA ILE A 156 9.09 -2.14 -10.05
C ILE A 156 10.24 -1.24 -9.56
N PHE A 157 10.11 -0.64 -8.38
CA PHE A 157 11.15 0.17 -7.75
C PHE A 157 12.48 -0.62 -7.63
N GLN A 158 12.42 -1.86 -7.17
CA GLN A 158 13.58 -2.73 -7.04
C GLN A 158 14.22 -3.08 -8.39
N CYS A 159 13.42 -3.33 -9.42
CA CYS A 159 13.92 -3.58 -10.78
C CYS A 159 14.64 -2.36 -11.39
N LEU A 160 14.26 -1.14 -10.97
CA LEU A 160 14.84 0.11 -11.45
C LEU A 160 16.10 0.55 -10.70
N LEU A 161 16.41 -0.02 -9.53
CA LEU A 161 17.56 0.41 -8.71
C LEU A 161 18.91 0.32 -9.44
N GLY A 162 19.06 -0.60 -10.37
CA GLY A 162 20.28 -0.77 -11.15
C GLY A 162 20.20 -0.21 -12.59
N ALA A 163 19.10 0.42 -12.95
CA ALA A 163 18.86 0.84 -14.33
C ALA A 163 19.69 2.09 -14.74
N GLY A 164 20.14 2.90 -13.75
CA GLY A 164 20.76 4.19 -14.06
C GLY A 164 19.82 5.09 -14.85
N ASP A 165 20.34 5.74 -15.90
CA ASP A 165 19.57 6.62 -16.78
C ASP A 165 18.94 5.87 -17.97
N ASN A 166 18.96 4.52 -18.00
CA ASN A 166 18.36 3.75 -19.07
C ASN A 166 16.83 3.88 -19.05
N PRO A 167 16.22 4.26 -20.18
CA PRO A 167 14.79 4.50 -20.22
C PRO A 167 14.01 3.19 -20.08
N LEU A 168 13.04 3.21 -19.21
CA LEU A 168 11.98 2.21 -19.11
C LEU A 168 11.12 2.25 -20.39
N THR A 169 10.96 1.12 -21.07
CA THR A 169 10.06 1.00 -22.23
C THR A 169 8.67 0.51 -21.82
N ARG A 170 8.60 -0.42 -20.86
CA ARG A 170 7.32 -0.97 -20.39
C ARG A 170 7.40 -1.49 -18.96
N ILE A 171 6.33 -1.30 -18.22
CA ILE A 171 6.05 -1.98 -16.96
C ILE A 171 5.11 -3.15 -17.22
N HIS A 172 5.43 -4.33 -16.71
CA HIS A 172 4.52 -5.47 -16.64
C HIS A 172 4.03 -5.60 -15.19
N LEU A 173 2.85 -5.05 -14.95
CA LEU A 173 2.19 -5.06 -13.65
C LEU A 173 1.45 -6.39 -13.47
N THR A 174 1.90 -7.24 -12.56
CA THR A 174 1.28 -8.55 -12.34
C THR A 174 0.03 -8.45 -11.47
N ALA A 175 -0.90 -9.36 -11.66
CA ALA A 175 -2.13 -9.48 -10.90
C ALA A 175 -2.39 -10.95 -10.56
N SER A 176 -2.88 -11.26 -9.34
CA SER A 176 -3.36 -12.61 -9.03
C SER A 176 -4.56 -13.04 -9.88
N GLY A 177 -5.32 -12.07 -10.39
CA GLY A 177 -6.59 -12.26 -11.07
C GLY A 177 -7.79 -12.32 -10.13
N GLY A 178 -7.56 -12.28 -8.80
CA GLY A 178 -8.60 -12.27 -7.79
C GLY A 178 -9.37 -13.59 -7.64
N PRO A 179 -10.37 -13.65 -6.75
CA PRO A 179 -11.14 -14.85 -6.47
C PRO A 179 -11.99 -15.32 -7.65
N PHE A 180 -12.34 -14.43 -8.56
CA PHE A 180 -13.24 -14.72 -9.68
C PHE A 180 -12.52 -15.01 -11.00
N ARG A 181 -11.19 -15.13 -10.98
CA ARG A 181 -10.37 -15.33 -12.20
C ARG A 181 -10.89 -16.44 -13.13
N THR A 182 -11.37 -17.55 -12.58
CA THR A 182 -11.86 -18.71 -13.34
C THR A 182 -13.38 -18.76 -13.53
N TRP A 183 -14.11 -17.73 -13.05
CA TRP A 183 -15.57 -17.70 -13.14
C TRP A 183 -16.02 -17.09 -14.45
N ASP A 184 -17.15 -17.57 -14.97
CA ASP A 184 -17.85 -16.90 -16.06
C ASP A 184 -18.59 -15.63 -15.60
N LYS A 185 -19.02 -14.83 -16.56
CA LYS A 185 -19.66 -13.53 -16.30
C LYS A 185 -20.98 -13.66 -15.55
N ASP A 186 -21.79 -14.70 -15.84
CA ASP A 186 -23.09 -14.91 -15.23
C ASP A 186 -22.95 -15.32 -13.77
N ARG A 187 -21.92 -16.09 -13.44
CA ARG A 187 -21.58 -16.44 -12.06
C ARG A 187 -21.04 -15.23 -11.30
N ILE A 188 -20.18 -14.41 -11.89
CA ILE A 188 -19.68 -13.17 -11.26
C ILE A 188 -20.84 -12.24 -10.92
N ALA A 189 -21.83 -12.10 -11.81
CA ALA A 189 -23.00 -11.25 -11.58
C ALA A 189 -23.85 -11.68 -10.37
N LYS A 190 -23.71 -12.93 -9.91
CA LYS A 190 -24.44 -13.50 -8.78
C LYS A 190 -23.55 -13.72 -7.56
N ALA A 191 -22.30 -13.24 -7.61
CA ALA A 191 -21.32 -13.45 -6.55
C ALA A 191 -21.81 -12.87 -5.22
N THR A 192 -21.65 -13.66 -4.17
CA THR A 192 -21.97 -13.26 -2.80
C THR A 192 -20.80 -12.51 -2.16
N ARG A 193 -21.09 -11.74 -1.11
CA ARG A 193 -20.08 -11.09 -0.27
C ARG A 193 -19.03 -12.07 0.25
N VAL A 194 -19.46 -13.25 0.71
CA VAL A 194 -18.57 -14.27 1.26
C VAL A 194 -17.58 -14.76 0.21
N GLU A 195 -18.07 -15.06 -1.00
CA GLU A 195 -17.24 -15.49 -2.13
C GLU A 195 -16.24 -14.39 -2.55
N ALA A 196 -16.68 -13.14 -2.60
CA ALA A 196 -15.85 -11.99 -2.97
C ALA A 196 -14.74 -11.70 -1.94
N LEU A 197 -14.96 -12.00 -0.67
CA LEU A 197 -13.99 -11.81 0.41
C LEU A 197 -12.98 -12.97 0.54
N HIS A 198 -13.11 -14.03 -0.25
CA HIS A 198 -12.19 -15.18 -0.20
C HIS A 198 -11.10 -15.07 -1.26
N HIS A 199 -10.00 -14.37 -0.94
CA HIS A 199 -8.86 -14.25 -1.87
C HIS A 199 -7.98 -15.51 -1.81
N PRO A 200 -7.55 -16.10 -2.98
CA PRO A 200 -6.85 -17.39 -3.01
C PRO A 200 -5.42 -17.34 -2.46
N GLN A 201 -4.72 -16.21 -2.54
CA GLN A 201 -3.29 -16.08 -2.18
C GLN A 201 -3.04 -15.16 -0.98
N TRP A 202 -3.88 -14.14 -0.75
CA TRP A 202 -3.62 -13.08 0.21
C TRP A 202 -4.69 -13.01 1.29
N THR A 203 -4.24 -12.78 2.54
CA THR A 203 -5.13 -12.39 3.63
C THR A 203 -5.08 -10.86 3.79
N MET A 204 -6.12 -10.18 3.31
CA MET A 204 -6.16 -8.72 3.21
C MET A 204 -7.38 -8.12 3.92
N GLY A 205 -7.42 -6.79 3.99
CA GLY A 205 -8.61 -6.07 4.43
C GLY A 205 -9.80 -6.23 3.47
N ALA A 206 -11.02 -6.02 3.96
CA ALA A 206 -12.25 -6.25 3.18
C ALA A 206 -12.29 -5.42 1.89
N LYS A 207 -12.02 -4.11 1.96
CA LYS A 207 -12.06 -3.21 0.79
C LYS A 207 -11.13 -3.68 -0.32
N ILE A 208 -9.85 -3.91 -0.04
CA ILE A 208 -8.87 -4.32 -1.05
C ILE A 208 -9.17 -5.73 -1.60
N THR A 209 -9.80 -6.60 -0.82
CA THR A 209 -10.22 -7.93 -1.29
C THR A 209 -11.35 -7.81 -2.33
N ILE A 210 -12.33 -6.93 -2.12
CA ILE A 210 -13.36 -6.62 -3.12
C ILE A 210 -12.74 -5.95 -4.35
N ASP A 211 -11.82 -5.01 -4.17
CA ASP A 211 -11.11 -4.37 -5.29
C ASP A 211 -10.29 -5.40 -6.11
N SER A 212 -9.74 -6.42 -5.47
CA SER A 212 -9.09 -7.54 -6.16
C SER A 212 -10.09 -8.39 -6.93
N ALA A 213 -11.26 -8.68 -6.34
CA ALA A 213 -12.31 -9.48 -6.98
C ALA A 213 -12.86 -8.83 -8.27
N THR A 214 -12.86 -7.51 -8.35
CA THR A 214 -13.30 -6.71 -9.51
C THR A 214 -12.17 -6.31 -10.45
N MET A 215 -10.91 -6.58 -10.10
CA MET A 215 -9.69 -6.03 -10.70
C MET A 215 -9.57 -4.48 -10.60
N MET A 216 -10.42 -3.81 -9.81
CA MET A 216 -10.24 -2.38 -9.53
C MET A 216 -8.93 -2.12 -8.79
N ASN A 217 -8.50 -3.04 -7.91
CA ASN A 217 -7.19 -2.94 -7.26
C ASN A 217 -6.08 -2.76 -8.29
N LYS A 218 -6.08 -3.58 -9.34
CA LYS A 218 -5.08 -3.48 -10.41
C LYS A 218 -5.24 -2.20 -11.24
N GLY A 219 -6.47 -1.72 -11.39
CA GLY A 219 -6.73 -0.41 -11.98
C GLY A 219 -6.11 0.73 -11.16
N PHE A 220 -6.26 0.72 -9.84
CA PHE A 220 -5.62 1.70 -8.96
C PHE A 220 -4.10 1.61 -9.00
N GLU A 221 -3.56 0.42 -9.00
CA GLU A 221 -2.13 0.18 -9.09
C GLU A 221 -1.52 0.66 -10.42
N MET A 222 -2.23 0.55 -11.52
CA MET A 222 -1.80 1.12 -12.79
C MET A 222 -1.71 2.65 -12.72
N ILE A 223 -2.68 3.30 -12.06
CA ILE A 223 -2.66 4.76 -11.84
C ILE A 223 -1.52 5.14 -10.89
N GLU A 224 -1.30 4.38 -9.84
CA GLU A 224 -0.20 4.59 -8.89
C GLU A 224 1.16 4.46 -9.60
N ALA A 225 1.35 3.42 -10.43
CA ALA A 225 2.58 3.21 -11.20
C ALA A 225 2.87 4.37 -12.15
N LYS A 226 1.85 4.93 -12.82
CA LYS A 226 2.01 6.14 -13.64
C LYS A 226 2.67 7.26 -12.85
N TRP A 227 2.19 7.53 -11.65
CA TRP A 227 2.68 8.62 -10.83
C TRP A 227 4.05 8.36 -10.20
N LEU A 228 4.27 7.17 -9.64
CA LEU A 228 5.53 6.82 -8.96
C LEU A 228 6.70 6.73 -9.91
N PHE A 229 6.49 6.24 -11.14
CA PHE A 229 7.56 5.97 -12.10
C PHE A 229 7.55 6.92 -13.30
N ASP A 230 6.75 7.98 -13.24
CA ASP A 230 6.62 9.00 -14.30
C ASP A 230 6.51 8.39 -15.69
N THR A 231 5.59 7.43 -15.84
CA THR A 231 5.39 6.69 -17.08
C THR A 231 3.99 6.88 -17.66
N GLU A 232 3.87 6.75 -18.99
CA GLU A 232 2.57 6.86 -19.64
C GLU A 232 1.73 5.59 -19.44
N PRO A 233 0.38 5.70 -19.30
CA PRO A 233 -0.49 4.55 -19.07
C PRO A 233 -0.37 3.46 -20.15
N ASP A 234 -0.09 3.81 -21.39
CA ASP A 234 0.07 2.88 -22.51
C ASP A 234 1.37 2.07 -22.44
N LYS A 235 2.30 2.47 -21.59
CA LYS A 235 3.50 1.70 -21.26
C LYS A 235 3.31 0.76 -20.07
N ILE A 236 2.12 0.72 -19.46
CA ILE A 236 1.81 -0.17 -18.34
C ILE A 236 0.93 -1.31 -18.85
N ASN A 237 1.52 -2.50 -18.91
CA ASN A 237 0.85 -3.72 -19.33
C ASN A 237 0.44 -4.53 -18.10
N VAL A 238 -0.85 -4.80 -17.94
CA VAL A 238 -1.34 -5.68 -16.88
C VAL A 238 -1.29 -7.12 -17.32
N VAL A 239 -0.71 -7.98 -16.47
CA VAL A 239 -0.55 -9.42 -16.75
C VAL A 239 -1.07 -10.21 -15.55
N VAL A 240 -1.97 -11.17 -15.79
CA VAL A 240 -2.45 -12.06 -14.72
C VAL A 240 -1.41 -13.16 -14.49
N HIS A 241 -0.93 -13.26 -13.25
CA HIS A 241 0.02 -14.23 -12.76
C HIS A 241 -0.52 -14.88 -11.46
N PRO A 242 -1.26 -15.99 -11.57
CA PRO A 242 -2.03 -16.55 -10.45
C PRO A 242 -1.19 -16.98 -9.24
N GLN A 243 0.06 -17.37 -9.47
CA GLN A 243 0.95 -17.82 -8.40
C GLN A 243 1.45 -16.66 -7.51
N SER A 244 1.38 -15.41 -8.01
CA SER A 244 1.83 -14.21 -7.29
C SER A 244 3.27 -14.32 -6.75
N ILE A 245 4.15 -15.00 -7.48
CA ILE A 245 5.59 -15.13 -7.16
C ILE A 245 6.39 -14.01 -7.81
N ILE A 246 6.09 -13.66 -9.06
CA ILE A 246 6.62 -12.47 -9.72
C ILE A 246 5.69 -11.32 -9.38
N HIS A 247 6.22 -10.35 -8.62
CA HIS A 247 5.41 -9.23 -8.14
C HIS A 247 5.26 -8.11 -9.17
N SER A 248 6.23 -7.90 -10.06
CA SER A 248 6.15 -7.12 -11.30
C SER A 248 7.46 -7.20 -12.06
N MET A 249 7.48 -6.66 -13.29
CA MET A 249 8.64 -6.69 -14.17
C MET A 249 8.77 -5.35 -14.92
N VAL A 250 10.01 -5.04 -15.32
CA VAL A 250 10.35 -3.85 -16.10
C VAL A 250 11.08 -4.28 -17.36
N GLU A 251 10.64 -3.77 -18.52
CA GLU A 251 11.26 -4.00 -19.83
C GLU A 251 12.04 -2.76 -20.26
N PHE A 252 13.25 -2.98 -20.76
CA PHE A 252 14.15 -1.95 -21.27
C PHE A 252 14.23 -1.93 -22.80
N ALA A 253 14.87 -0.91 -23.35
CA ALA A 253 14.93 -0.67 -24.79
C ALA A 253 15.67 -1.78 -25.59
N ASP A 254 16.55 -2.53 -24.94
CA ASP A 254 17.25 -3.68 -25.53
C ASP A 254 16.40 -4.98 -25.52
N GLY A 255 15.17 -4.92 -24.97
CA GLY A 255 14.29 -6.06 -24.81
C GLY A 255 14.55 -6.90 -23.55
N ALA A 256 15.51 -6.50 -22.70
CA ALA A 256 15.73 -7.17 -21.42
C ALA A 256 14.55 -6.91 -20.47
N VAL A 257 14.13 -7.94 -19.75
CA VAL A 257 13.09 -7.86 -18.72
C VAL A 257 13.67 -8.23 -17.37
N ILE A 258 13.59 -7.31 -16.41
CA ILE A 258 13.99 -7.56 -15.01
C ILE A 258 12.74 -7.77 -14.17
N ALA A 259 12.73 -8.84 -13.38
CA ALA A 259 11.61 -9.22 -12.52
C ALA A 259 12.04 -9.32 -11.05
N GLN A 260 11.22 -8.83 -10.14
CA GLN A 260 11.37 -9.11 -8.71
C GLN A 260 10.47 -10.27 -8.34
N MET A 261 11.01 -11.23 -7.60
CA MET A 261 10.35 -12.45 -7.16
C MET A 261 10.41 -12.58 -5.65
N GLY A 262 9.33 -13.07 -5.06
CA GLY A 262 9.22 -13.34 -3.62
C GLY A 262 7.98 -14.16 -3.28
N HIS A 263 7.91 -14.72 -2.06
CA HIS A 263 6.62 -15.20 -1.56
C HIS A 263 5.67 -14.02 -1.33
N PRO A 264 4.33 -14.24 -1.43
CA PRO A 264 3.35 -13.19 -1.12
C PRO A 264 3.34 -12.85 0.37
N ASP A 265 4.24 -11.95 0.77
CA ASP A 265 4.45 -11.50 2.15
C ASP A 265 4.74 -9.99 2.16
N MET A 266 3.80 -9.19 2.68
CA MET A 266 3.94 -7.73 2.70
C MET A 266 5.06 -7.22 3.61
N ARG A 267 5.60 -8.05 4.50
CA ARG A 267 6.76 -7.66 5.34
C ARG A 267 8.00 -7.36 4.51
N GLU A 268 8.14 -7.99 3.33
CA GLU A 268 9.27 -7.74 2.44
C GLU A 268 9.27 -6.30 1.88
N PRO A 269 8.24 -5.83 1.18
CA PRO A 269 8.20 -4.45 0.69
C PRO A 269 8.09 -3.41 1.82
N ILE A 270 7.42 -3.72 2.93
CA ILE A 270 7.37 -2.85 4.11
C ILE A 270 8.78 -2.66 4.66
N GLN A 271 9.52 -3.75 4.91
CA GLN A 271 10.88 -3.68 5.42
C GLN A 271 11.79 -2.86 4.51
N LEU A 272 11.70 -3.08 3.19
CA LEU A 272 12.52 -2.33 2.23
C LEU A 272 12.19 -0.83 2.27
N ALA A 273 10.90 -0.45 2.32
CA ALA A 273 10.51 0.95 2.41
C ALA A 273 10.98 1.61 3.72
N LEU A 274 10.97 0.87 4.84
CA LEU A 274 11.41 1.39 6.13
C LEU A 274 12.94 1.44 6.27
N SER A 275 13.69 0.57 5.60
CA SER A 275 15.16 0.47 5.76
C SER A 275 15.97 0.97 4.56
N PHE A 276 15.33 1.30 3.44
CA PHE A 276 16.05 1.66 2.20
C PHE A 276 17.20 2.66 2.46
N PRO A 277 18.41 2.43 1.88
CA PRO A 277 18.73 1.43 0.86
C PRO A 277 19.13 0.04 1.41
N GLU A 278 19.11 -0.19 2.72
CA GLU A 278 19.52 -1.46 3.31
C GLU A 278 18.42 -2.53 3.18
N ARG A 279 18.87 -3.80 3.00
CA ARG A 279 18.00 -4.99 3.06
C ARG A 279 18.27 -5.71 4.36
N LEU A 280 17.29 -5.71 5.27
CA LEU A 280 17.39 -6.39 6.54
C LEU A 280 16.90 -7.84 6.42
N THR A 281 17.35 -8.70 7.30
CA THR A 281 16.85 -10.09 7.35
C THR A 281 15.41 -10.14 7.82
N LEU A 282 14.62 -11.02 7.23
CA LEU A 282 13.25 -11.29 7.64
C LEU A 282 13.06 -12.77 7.91
N THR A 283 12.25 -13.09 8.93
CA THR A 283 11.78 -14.44 9.22
C THR A 283 10.57 -14.78 8.33
N ASN A 284 10.79 -14.78 7.01
CA ASN A 284 9.79 -15.15 6.02
C ASN A 284 10.21 -16.40 5.26
N LYS A 285 9.24 -17.07 4.63
CA LYS A 285 9.53 -18.21 3.76
C LYS A 285 10.38 -17.74 2.57
N LYS A 286 11.47 -18.42 2.27
CA LYS A 286 12.31 -18.17 1.09
C LYS A 286 11.79 -18.97 -0.10
N LEU A 287 12.00 -18.44 -1.32
CA LEU A 287 11.67 -19.20 -2.52
C LEU A 287 12.63 -20.39 -2.68
N ASP A 288 12.06 -21.55 -2.94
CA ASP A 288 12.78 -22.73 -3.41
C ASP A 288 12.44 -22.93 -4.88
N PHE A 289 13.40 -22.67 -5.76
CA PHE A 289 13.21 -22.76 -7.19
C PHE A 289 12.99 -24.20 -7.69
N THR A 290 13.36 -25.20 -6.89
CA THR A 290 13.12 -26.62 -7.21
C THR A 290 11.67 -27.02 -6.94
N GLU A 291 10.97 -26.29 -6.05
CA GLU A 291 9.57 -26.53 -5.69
C GLU A 291 8.58 -25.64 -6.47
N LEU A 292 9.04 -24.54 -7.06
CA LEU A 292 8.16 -23.55 -7.71
C LEU A 292 7.41 -24.09 -8.95
N GLY A 293 7.98 -25.05 -9.65
CA GLY A 293 7.39 -25.59 -10.87
C GLY A 293 7.26 -24.54 -11.98
N ALA A 294 6.09 -24.48 -12.63
CA ALA A 294 5.82 -23.55 -13.73
C ALA A 294 5.19 -22.25 -13.21
N LEU A 295 5.67 -21.12 -13.73
CA LEU A 295 5.05 -19.81 -13.56
C LEU A 295 4.23 -19.50 -14.83
N THR A 296 2.98 -19.11 -14.67
CA THR A 296 2.04 -18.91 -15.78
C THR A 296 1.56 -17.48 -15.86
N PHE A 297 1.26 -17.04 -17.10
CA PHE A 297 0.81 -15.69 -17.38
C PHE A 297 -0.39 -15.73 -18.32
N GLU A 298 -1.40 -14.88 -18.03
CA GLU A 298 -2.62 -14.77 -18.80
C GLU A 298 -2.91 -13.29 -19.12
N LYS A 299 -3.64 -13.03 -20.18
CA LYS A 299 -4.16 -11.69 -20.45
C LYS A 299 -5.33 -11.39 -19.52
N PRO A 300 -5.44 -10.15 -18.98
CA PRO A 300 -6.63 -9.75 -18.23
C PRO A 300 -7.86 -9.71 -19.16
N ASP A 301 -8.98 -10.18 -18.65
CA ASP A 301 -10.27 -10.17 -19.36
C ASP A 301 -11.09 -8.95 -18.95
N MET A 302 -11.03 -7.88 -19.76
CA MET A 302 -11.72 -6.62 -19.45
C MET A 302 -13.24 -6.71 -19.66
N ASP A 303 -13.75 -7.72 -20.39
CA ASP A 303 -15.19 -7.92 -20.53
C ASP A 303 -15.81 -8.52 -19.27
N ARG A 304 -15.08 -9.41 -18.61
CA ARG A 304 -15.47 -9.95 -17.29
C ARG A 304 -15.17 -8.97 -16.14
N PHE A 305 -14.07 -8.21 -16.25
CA PHE A 305 -13.59 -7.29 -15.22
C PHE A 305 -13.50 -5.84 -15.75
N PRO A 306 -14.66 -5.18 -16.01
CA PRO A 306 -14.68 -3.86 -16.64
C PRO A 306 -14.02 -2.76 -15.79
N CYS A 307 -13.91 -2.96 -14.47
CA CYS A 307 -13.27 -1.98 -13.58
C CYS A 307 -11.82 -1.66 -13.97
N LEU A 308 -11.07 -2.63 -14.49
CA LEU A 308 -9.72 -2.39 -15.00
C LEU A 308 -9.75 -1.45 -16.21
N GLY A 309 -10.68 -1.69 -17.16
CA GLY A 309 -10.87 -0.81 -18.33
C GLY A 309 -11.28 0.61 -17.94
N LEU A 310 -12.17 0.74 -16.94
CA LEU A 310 -12.57 2.05 -16.39
C LEU A 310 -11.39 2.83 -15.80
N ALA A 311 -10.45 2.15 -15.15
CA ALA A 311 -9.25 2.79 -14.60
C ALA A 311 -8.33 3.32 -15.70
N PHE A 312 -8.11 2.55 -16.79
CA PHE A 312 -7.37 3.04 -17.96
C PHE A 312 -8.04 4.25 -18.59
N GLU A 313 -9.35 4.23 -18.73
CA GLU A 313 -10.10 5.36 -19.27
C GLU A 313 -10.01 6.58 -18.35
N ALA A 314 -10.14 6.39 -17.04
CA ALA A 314 -10.06 7.46 -16.05
C ALA A 314 -8.71 8.20 -16.12
N ILE A 315 -7.60 7.46 -16.16
CA ILE A 315 -6.27 8.09 -16.19
C ILE A 315 -5.94 8.74 -17.54
N ARG A 316 -6.45 8.20 -18.66
CA ARG A 316 -6.29 8.83 -19.97
C ARG A 316 -7.06 10.17 -20.07
N ARG A 317 -8.26 10.23 -19.50
CA ARG A 317 -9.01 11.48 -19.40
C ARG A 317 -8.33 12.48 -18.47
N GLY A 318 -7.69 12.01 -17.41
CA GLY A 318 -6.97 12.84 -16.47
C GLY A 318 -7.86 13.76 -15.63
N GLY A 319 -7.31 14.89 -15.20
CA GLY A 319 -8.02 15.83 -14.34
C GLY A 319 -8.47 15.17 -13.02
N ASN A 320 -9.73 15.36 -12.66
CA ASN A 320 -10.34 14.79 -11.45
C ASN A 320 -11.03 13.42 -11.67
N ILE A 321 -10.99 12.86 -12.88
CA ILE A 321 -11.71 11.61 -13.20
C ILE A 321 -11.19 10.42 -12.36
N PRO A 322 -9.87 10.20 -12.16
CA PRO A 322 -9.40 9.15 -11.26
C PRO A 322 -9.90 9.31 -9.82
N CYS A 323 -9.96 10.54 -9.31
CA CYS A 323 -10.51 10.84 -7.98
C CYS A 323 -12.02 10.49 -7.91
N ALA A 324 -12.79 10.88 -8.91
CA ALA A 324 -14.22 10.55 -9.00
C ALA A 324 -14.45 9.02 -9.08
N MET A 325 -13.62 8.30 -9.84
CA MET A 325 -13.66 6.84 -9.92
C MET A 325 -13.34 6.20 -8.56
N ASN A 326 -12.32 6.70 -7.85
CA ASN A 326 -12.02 6.21 -6.50
C ASN A 326 -13.20 6.41 -5.54
N ALA A 327 -13.80 7.61 -5.55
CA ALA A 327 -14.97 7.90 -4.71
C ALA A 327 -16.17 7.00 -5.03
N ALA A 328 -16.44 6.77 -6.31
CA ALA A 328 -17.49 5.85 -6.76
C ALA A 328 -17.22 4.41 -6.30
N ASN A 329 -15.96 3.96 -6.41
CA ASN A 329 -15.56 2.63 -5.93
C ASN A 329 -15.71 2.50 -4.41
N GLU A 330 -15.29 3.49 -3.63
CA GLU A 330 -15.45 3.48 -2.17
C GLU A 330 -16.93 3.37 -1.78
N ALA A 331 -17.80 4.15 -2.43
CA ALA A 331 -19.25 4.07 -2.20
C ALA A 331 -19.84 2.71 -2.59
N ALA A 332 -19.46 2.16 -3.75
CA ALA A 332 -19.94 0.85 -4.21
C ALA A 332 -19.47 -0.29 -3.29
N VAL A 333 -18.20 -0.27 -2.86
CA VAL A 333 -17.65 -1.28 -1.94
C VAL A 333 -18.33 -1.19 -0.57
N ALA A 334 -18.55 0.02 -0.04
CA ALA A 334 -19.25 0.20 1.23
C ALA A 334 -20.71 -0.31 1.17
N ALA A 335 -21.40 -0.11 0.05
CA ALA A 335 -22.76 -0.60 -0.16
C ALA A 335 -22.83 -2.14 -0.33
N PHE A 336 -21.75 -2.75 -0.86
CA PHE A 336 -21.67 -4.20 -1.05
C PHE A 336 -21.30 -4.93 0.26
N LEU A 337 -20.49 -4.36 1.13
CA LEU A 337 -20.03 -4.91 2.41
C LEU A 337 -21.07 -4.79 3.53
#